data_89a48857b44d856bbe843bdb7a699ede
#
_entry.id   89a48857b44d856bbe843bdb7a699ede
#
_cell.length_a   1.000
_cell.length_b   1.000
_cell.length_c   1.000
_cell.angle_alpha   90.00
_cell.angle_beta   90.00
_cell.angle_gamma   90.00
#
_symmetry.space_group_name_H-M   'P 1'
#
loop_
_entity.id
_entity.type
_entity.pdbx_description
1 polymer ?
#
loop_
_entity_poly.entity_id
_entity_poly.type
_entity_poly.pdbx_seq_one_letter_code
_entity_poly.pdbx_strand_id
1 'polypeptide(L)'
;HVGNQLTDKRVHGVMNRGDHAEISTFVENAIENDFSGNMIDVCPVGALTDKTSRFKSRIWFMKPMDATCECSKCSGKAVVWMVGKEIYKVSTRQDKYGEVEVENGKPNWICDECRFDKKDTSKWNIEGPTNVDRHSVISQGHYQKPNPLNIENKKLK
;
A
#
# COMPACT_ATOMS: atom_id res chain seq x y z
N HIS A 1 -6.80 -11.26 6.41
CA HIS A 1 -5.74 -12.26 6.18
C HIS A 1 -4.38 -11.69 6.53
N VAL A 2 -3.99 -10.54 5.95
CA VAL A 2 -2.71 -9.86 6.22
C VAL A 2 -2.54 -9.53 7.70
N GLY A 3 -3.58 -9.00 8.37
CA GLY A 3 -3.52 -8.69 9.80
C GLY A 3 -3.19 -9.92 10.67
N ASN A 4 -3.74 -11.08 10.32
CA ASN A 4 -3.45 -12.32 11.05
C ASN A 4 -2.02 -12.86 10.79
N GLN A 5 -1.38 -12.43 9.72
CA GLN A 5 0.01 -12.79 9.41
C GLN A 5 1.02 -11.84 10.04
N LEU A 6 0.63 -10.58 10.24
CA LEU A 6 1.49 -9.55 10.82
C LEU A 6 1.36 -9.43 12.35
N THR A 7 0.28 -9.95 12.93
CA THR A 7 0.02 -9.86 14.37
C THR A 7 -0.11 -11.26 14.96
N ASP A 8 0.49 -11.49 16.11
CA ASP A 8 0.41 -12.76 16.84
C ASP A 8 -0.99 -13.02 17.46
N LYS A 9 -1.82 -11.99 17.52
CA LYS A 9 -3.16 -12.04 18.07
C LYS A 9 -4.20 -11.61 17.04
N ARG A 10 -5.29 -12.37 16.95
CA ARG A 10 -6.44 -11.99 16.13
C ARG A 10 -7.21 -10.86 16.80
N VAL A 11 -6.88 -9.61 16.44
CA VAL A 11 -7.44 -8.41 17.07
C VAL A 11 -8.65 -7.86 16.31
N HIS A 12 -8.78 -8.15 15.02
CA HIS A 12 -9.88 -7.65 14.18
C HIS A 12 -10.62 -8.79 13.49
N GLY A 13 -11.88 -8.58 13.24
CA GLY A 13 -12.75 -9.53 12.56
C GLY A 13 -14.04 -8.89 12.10
N VAL A 14 -14.89 -9.71 11.49
CA VAL A 14 -16.23 -9.31 11.13
C VAL A 14 -17.13 -9.57 12.34
N MET A 15 -17.77 -8.52 12.83
CA MET A 15 -18.80 -8.59 13.86
C MET A 15 -20.17 -8.49 13.20
N ASN A 16 -21.18 -9.10 13.83
CA ASN A 16 -22.54 -9.20 13.31
C ASN A 16 -22.62 -10.00 11.98
N ARG A 17 -23.78 -10.00 11.34
CA ARG A 17 -24.02 -10.69 10.07
C ARG A 17 -25.08 -9.95 9.24
N GLY A 18 -25.15 -10.28 7.96
CA GLY A 18 -26.09 -9.64 7.04
C GLY A 18 -25.71 -8.20 6.75
N ASP A 19 -26.70 -7.35 6.66
CA ASP A 19 -26.58 -5.92 6.39
C ASP A 19 -25.95 -5.12 7.55
N HIS A 20 -25.91 -5.72 8.74
CA HIS A 20 -25.25 -5.15 9.95
C HIS A 20 -23.82 -5.66 10.14
N ALA A 21 -23.25 -6.39 9.17
CA ALA A 21 -21.88 -6.87 9.26
C ALA A 21 -20.88 -5.71 9.19
N GLU A 22 -20.03 -5.59 10.19
CA GLU A 22 -18.98 -4.57 10.25
C GLU A 22 -17.63 -5.17 10.60
N ILE A 23 -16.57 -4.55 10.10
CA ILE A 23 -15.20 -4.90 10.47
C ILE A 23 -14.81 -4.06 11.67
N SER A 24 -14.56 -4.71 12.78
CA SER A 24 -14.24 -4.05 14.05
C SER A 24 -13.12 -4.81 14.77
N THR A 25 -12.59 -4.17 15.82
CA THR A 25 -11.65 -4.81 16.74
C THR A 25 -12.40 -5.50 17.87
N PHE A 26 -11.91 -6.65 18.30
CA PHE A 26 -12.50 -7.34 19.44
C PHE A 26 -12.11 -6.65 20.74
N VAL A 27 -13.13 -6.32 21.55
CA VAL A 27 -12.99 -5.87 22.95
C VAL A 27 -12.01 -4.69 23.09
N GLU A 28 -12.25 -3.60 22.35
CA GLU A 28 -11.50 -2.34 22.46
C GLU A 28 -9.95 -2.47 22.32
N ASN A 29 -9.47 -3.62 21.87
CA ASN A 29 -8.05 -3.84 21.66
C ASN A 29 -7.59 -3.11 20.40
N ALA A 30 -6.62 -2.22 20.55
CA ALA A 30 -5.90 -1.65 19.42
C ALA A 30 -5.03 -2.73 18.74
N ILE A 31 -4.78 -2.57 17.47
CA ILE A 31 -3.80 -3.41 16.78
C ILE A 31 -2.41 -2.88 17.14
N GLU A 32 -1.80 -3.49 18.15
CA GLU A 32 -0.47 -3.13 18.63
C GLU A 32 0.58 -3.99 17.94
N ASN A 33 1.02 -3.56 16.76
CA ASN A 33 2.12 -4.18 16.04
C ASN A 33 2.86 -3.13 15.24
N ASP A 34 4.18 -3.15 15.27
CA ASP A 34 5.06 -2.18 14.59
C ASP A 34 4.90 -2.15 13.06
N PHE A 35 4.14 -3.06 12.47
CA PHE A 35 3.89 -3.19 11.04
C PHE A 35 2.41 -3.08 10.66
N SER A 36 1.55 -2.70 11.59
CA SER A 36 0.09 -2.67 11.40
C SER A 36 -0.35 -1.73 10.27
N GLY A 37 0.37 -0.66 10.06
CA GLY A 37 0.10 0.32 8.99
C GLY A 37 0.19 -0.24 7.57
N ASN A 38 0.85 -1.39 7.38
CA ASN A 38 0.92 -2.02 6.05
C ASN A 38 -0.45 -2.55 5.57
N MET A 39 -1.40 -2.77 6.47
CA MET A 39 -2.77 -3.10 6.10
C MET A 39 -3.45 -2.00 5.27
N ILE A 40 -3.02 -0.75 5.42
CA ILE A 40 -3.52 0.38 4.62
C ILE A 40 -3.15 0.21 3.15
N ASP A 41 -1.92 -0.22 2.86
CA ASP A 41 -1.43 -0.39 1.49
C ASP A 41 -2.07 -1.61 0.79
N VAL A 42 -2.43 -2.62 1.57
CA VAL A 42 -3.05 -3.86 1.05
C VAL A 42 -4.57 -3.72 0.87
N CYS A 43 -5.20 -2.70 1.46
CA CYS A 43 -6.64 -2.51 1.36
C CYS A 43 -7.03 -1.96 -0.04
N PRO A 44 -7.62 -2.78 -0.94
CA PRO A 44 -7.85 -2.38 -2.33
C PRO A 44 -8.97 -1.36 -2.50
N VAL A 45 -9.87 -1.28 -1.53
CA VAL A 45 -11.05 -0.40 -1.60
C VAL A 45 -10.88 0.91 -0.83
N GLY A 46 -9.69 1.14 -0.21
CA GLY A 46 -9.41 2.36 0.54
C GLY A 46 -10.24 2.54 1.81
N ALA A 47 -10.79 1.44 2.37
CA ALA A 47 -11.51 1.48 3.64
C ALA A 47 -10.56 1.76 4.81
N LEU A 48 -9.33 1.27 4.73
CA LEU A 48 -8.27 1.60 5.67
C LEU A 48 -7.46 2.77 5.12
N THR A 49 -7.32 3.82 5.92
CA THR A 49 -6.64 5.04 5.50
C THR A 49 -5.70 5.55 6.58
N ASP A 50 -4.61 6.17 6.16
CA ASP A 50 -3.69 6.85 7.07
C ASP A 50 -4.33 8.15 7.57
N LYS A 51 -4.61 8.22 8.88
CA LYS A 51 -5.19 9.39 9.53
C LYS A 51 -4.32 10.64 9.34
N THR A 52 -3.01 10.49 9.25
CA THR A 52 -2.08 11.62 9.14
C THR A 52 -2.05 12.25 7.76
N SER A 53 -2.41 11.49 6.71
CA SER A 53 -2.46 11.95 5.31
C SER A 53 -3.87 12.18 4.78
N ARG A 54 -4.88 11.63 5.47
CA ARG A 54 -6.27 11.72 5.06
C ARG A 54 -6.74 13.18 4.95
N PHE A 55 -7.35 13.52 3.82
CA PHE A 55 -7.89 14.85 3.49
C PHE A 55 -6.88 16.00 3.36
N LYS A 56 -5.59 15.76 3.51
CA LYS A 56 -4.59 16.82 3.34
C LYS A 56 -4.32 17.16 1.88
N SER A 57 -4.29 16.16 1.00
CA SER A 57 -4.09 16.34 -0.43
C SER A 57 -4.73 15.21 -1.23
N ARG A 58 -5.04 15.48 -2.49
CA ARG A 58 -5.52 14.46 -3.42
C ARG A 58 -4.34 13.68 -3.99
N ILE A 59 -4.51 12.37 -4.19
CA ILE A 59 -3.44 11.46 -4.62
C ILE A 59 -2.79 11.89 -5.95
N TRP A 60 -3.54 12.49 -6.86
CA TRP A 60 -3.05 12.94 -8.16
C TRP A 60 -2.21 14.22 -8.12
N PHE A 61 -2.20 14.95 -7.01
CA PHE A 61 -1.29 16.06 -6.76
C PHE A 61 0.02 15.61 -6.11
N MET A 62 0.04 14.41 -5.55
CA MET A 62 1.22 13.85 -4.92
C MET A 62 2.13 13.20 -5.95
N LYS A 63 3.42 13.40 -5.80
CA LYS A 63 4.45 12.69 -6.60
C LYS A 63 5.02 11.56 -5.77
N PRO A 64 4.88 10.31 -6.22
CA PRO A 64 5.51 9.18 -5.55
C PRO A 64 7.00 9.15 -5.90
N MET A 65 7.84 9.09 -4.88
CA MET A 65 9.29 9.02 -5.01
C MET A 65 9.82 7.83 -4.22
N ASP A 66 10.68 7.05 -4.83
CA ASP A 66 11.40 5.98 -4.15
C ASP A 66 12.41 6.59 -3.18
N ALA A 67 12.42 6.08 -1.96
CA ALA A 67 13.27 6.59 -0.92
C ALA A 67 13.73 5.48 0.04
N THR A 68 14.87 5.72 0.66
CA THR A 68 15.41 4.85 1.71
C THR A 68 15.66 5.65 2.98
N CYS A 69 15.55 4.99 4.12
CA CYS A 69 15.92 5.55 5.41
C CYS A 69 16.73 4.55 6.23
N GLU A 70 17.58 5.05 7.11
CA GLU A 70 18.27 4.22 8.10
C GLU A 70 17.27 3.82 9.19
N CYS A 71 16.82 2.58 9.13
CA CYS A 71 15.90 2.00 10.10
C CYS A 71 16.37 0.60 10.49
N SER A 72 16.46 0.35 11.81
CA SER A 72 16.85 -0.97 12.34
C SER A 72 15.69 -1.97 12.43
N LYS A 73 14.43 -1.48 12.37
CA LYS A 73 13.23 -2.31 12.53
C LYS A 73 12.71 -2.89 11.22
N CYS A 74 12.92 -2.20 10.10
CA CYS A 74 12.42 -2.59 8.79
C CYS A 74 13.51 -2.44 7.71
N SER A 75 13.20 -2.80 6.45
CA SER A 75 14.14 -2.64 5.33
C SER A 75 14.56 -1.18 5.05
N GLY A 76 13.84 -0.21 5.60
CA GLY A 76 14.04 1.21 5.32
C GLY A 76 13.63 1.65 3.92
N LYS A 77 13.18 0.74 3.06
CA LYS A 77 12.77 1.03 1.68
C LYS A 77 11.30 1.41 1.63
N ALA A 78 10.98 2.57 1.08
CA ALA A 78 9.63 3.08 1.02
C ALA A 78 9.38 3.93 -0.24
N VAL A 79 8.11 4.21 -0.50
CA VAL A 79 7.67 5.27 -1.41
C VAL A 79 7.18 6.44 -0.57
N VAL A 80 7.79 7.60 -0.75
CA VAL A 80 7.35 8.84 -0.14
C VAL A 80 6.51 9.63 -1.14
N TRP A 81 5.31 10.01 -0.72
CA TRP A 81 4.35 10.77 -1.51
C TRP A 81 4.44 12.23 -1.15
N MET A 82 4.92 13.05 -2.07
CA MET A 82 5.30 14.43 -1.82
C MET A 82 4.43 15.41 -2.60
N VAL A 83 4.19 16.56 -1.97
CA VAL A 83 3.69 17.77 -2.64
C VAL A 83 4.70 18.88 -2.38
N GLY A 84 5.39 19.32 -3.42
CA GLY A 84 6.52 20.23 -3.27
C GLY A 84 7.67 19.58 -2.51
N LYS A 85 7.98 20.10 -1.31
CA LYS A 85 9.04 19.59 -0.42
C LYS A 85 8.49 18.85 0.81
N GLU A 86 7.18 18.70 0.93
CA GLU A 86 6.54 18.06 2.09
C GLU A 86 6.12 16.63 1.79
N ILE A 87 6.36 15.73 2.74
CA ILE A 87 5.91 14.34 2.70
C ILE A 87 4.53 14.25 3.34
N TYR A 88 3.55 13.81 2.56
CA TYR A 88 2.17 13.64 3.01
C TYR A 88 1.86 12.19 3.42
N LYS A 89 2.37 11.24 2.66
CA LYS A 89 2.14 9.81 2.89
C LYS A 89 3.43 9.04 2.65
N VAL A 90 3.63 7.97 3.43
CA VAL A 90 4.68 6.97 3.21
C VAL A 90 4.00 5.63 3.04
N SER A 91 4.38 4.89 2.02
CA SER A 91 3.86 3.56 1.71
C SER A 91 5.00 2.58 1.46
N THR A 92 4.69 1.29 1.43
CA THR A 92 5.66 0.26 1.05
C THR A 92 6.19 0.49 -0.35
N ARG A 93 7.45 0.12 -0.58
CA ARG A 93 8.03 0.14 -1.92
C ARG A 93 7.35 -0.92 -2.77
N GLN A 94 7.01 -0.51 -3.99
CA GLN A 94 6.36 -1.37 -4.97
C GLN A 94 7.36 -1.72 -6.08
N ASP A 95 7.22 -2.92 -6.61
CA ASP A 95 7.94 -3.33 -7.80
C ASP A 95 7.35 -2.68 -9.07
N LYS A 96 7.91 -3.00 -10.22
CA LYS A 96 7.42 -2.50 -11.52
C LYS A 96 5.96 -2.88 -11.82
N TYR A 97 5.42 -3.89 -11.13
CA TYR A 97 4.05 -4.37 -11.29
C TYR A 97 3.07 -3.74 -10.30
N GLY A 98 3.57 -2.91 -9.38
CA GLY A 98 2.75 -2.28 -8.34
C GLY A 98 2.49 -3.16 -7.13
N GLU A 99 3.15 -4.30 -7.04
CA GLU A 99 3.09 -5.17 -5.87
C GLU A 99 4.17 -4.79 -4.85
N VAL A 100 3.99 -5.19 -3.60
CA VAL A 100 5.02 -4.96 -2.57
C VAL A 100 6.31 -5.65 -3.00
N GLU A 101 7.39 -4.87 -3.03
CA GLU A 101 8.71 -5.40 -3.38
C GLU A 101 9.11 -6.54 -2.43
N VAL A 102 9.57 -7.66 -2.99
CA VAL A 102 9.99 -8.84 -2.24
C VAL A 102 11.50 -8.98 -2.33
N GLU A 103 12.17 -9.05 -1.19
CA GLU A 103 13.62 -9.25 -1.10
C GLU A 103 13.91 -10.50 -0.28
N ASN A 104 14.73 -11.41 -0.81
CA ASN A 104 15.04 -12.70 -0.17
C ASN A 104 13.80 -13.52 0.22
N GLY A 105 12.72 -13.46 -0.58
CA GLY A 105 11.47 -14.17 -0.32
C GLY A 105 10.58 -13.56 0.76
N LYS A 106 10.95 -12.38 1.27
CA LYS A 106 10.15 -11.65 2.28
C LYS A 106 9.69 -10.30 1.71
N PRO A 107 8.42 -9.93 1.91
CA PRO A 107 7.93 -8.63 1.49
C PRO A 107 8.58 -7.50 2.31
N ASN A 108 8.96 -6.43 1.64
CA ASN A 108 9.59 -5.26 2.26
C ASN A 108 8.55 -4.37 2.97
N TRP A 109 7.98 -4.90 4.06
CA TRP A 109 7.10 -4.10 4.91
C TRP A 109 7.86 -2.99 5.62
N ILE A 110 7.22 -1.83 5.73
CA ILE A 110 7.74 -0.71 6.52
C ILE A 110 7.12 -0.68 7.90
N CYS A 111 7.91 -0.29 8.90
CA CYS A 111 7.39 -0.15 10.27
C CYS A 111 6.54 1.12 10.41
N ASP A 112 5.68 1.13 11.43
CA ASP A 112 4.75 2.21 11.68
C ASP A 112 5.47 3.52 12.04
N GLU A 113 6.64 3.45 12.69
CA GLU A 113 7.50 4.61 12.94
C GLU A 113 7.94 5.29 11.62
N CYS A 114 8.43 4.51 10.64
CA CYS A 114 8.80 5.06 9.34
C CYS A 114 7.58 5.61 8.58
N ARG A 115 6.42 4.97 8.73
CA ARG A 115 5.20 5.35 8.05
C ARG A 115 4.58 6.63 8.58
N PHE A 116 4.49 6.78 9.90
CA PHE A 116 3.70 7.84 10.53
C PHE A 116 4.55 8.98 11.07
N ASP A 117 5.75 8.70 11.59
CA ASP A 117 6.56 9.68 12.33
C ASP A 117 7.64 10.32 11.47
N LYS A 118 8.13 9.63 10.42
CA LYS A 118 9.16 10.17 9.54
C LYS A 118 8.55 10.93 8.35
N LYS A 119 7.91 12.07 8.62
CA LYS A 119 7.34 12.95 7.58
C LYS A 119 8.29 14.08 7.14
N ASP A 120 9.51 14.11 7.66
CA ASP A 120 10.52 15.07 7.28
C ASP A 120 11.43 14.50 6.17
N THR A 121 11.63 15.27 5.11
CA THR A 121 12.50 14.89 3.97
C THR A 121 13.94 14.64 4.38
N SER A 122 14.43 15.29 5.45
CA SER A 122 15.79 15.10 5.97
C SER A 122 16.07 13.67 6.47
N LYS A 123 15.01 12.94 6.81
CA LYS A 123 15.09 11.55 7.29
C LYS A 123 15.08 10.51 6.17
N TRP A 124 14.97 10.96 4.92
CA TRP A 124 14.87 10.10 3.75
C TRP A 124 15.94 10.44 2.73
N ASN A 125 16.61 9.42 2.23
CA ASN A 125 17.40 9.52 1.01
C ASN A 125 16.48 9.26 -0.19
N ILE A 126 16.10 10.33 -0.91
CA ILE A 126 15.19 10.27 -2.05
C ILE A 126 15.98 9.86 -3.28
N GLU A 127 15.63 8.70 -3.85
CA GLU A 127 16.34 8.11 -4.99
C GLU A 127 15.83 8.63 -6.34
N GLY A 128 14.51 8.86 -6.45
CA GLY A 128 13.90 9.35 -7.68
C GLY A 128 12.42 8.97 -7.81
N PRO A 129 11.79 9.28 -8.93
CA PRO A 129 10.39 8.93 -9.17
C PRO A 129 10.20 7.42 -9.16
N THR A 130 9.12 6.96 -8.52
CA THR A 130 8.75 5.54 -8.49
C THR A 130 8.55 5.01 -9.91
N ASN A 131 9.24 3.93 -10.23
CA ASN A 131 9.27 3.35 -11.57
C ASN A 131 8.24 2.21 -11.71
N VAL A 132 6.97 2.49 -11.43
CA VAL A 132 5.88 1.54 -11.68
C VAL A 132 5.48 1.62 -13.15
N ASP A 133 5.70 0.54 -13.90
CA ASP A 133 5.25 0.45 -15.28
C ASP A 133 3.74 0.14 -15.33
N ARG A 134 2.94 1.17 -15.60
CA ARG A 134 1.48 1.04 -15.74
C ARG A 134 1.06 0.05 -16.82
N HIS A 135 1.86 -0.10 -17.88
CA HIS A 135 1.55 -1.04 -18.95
C HIS A 135 1.74 -2.49 -18.49
N SER A 136 2.77 -2.76 -17.70
CA SER A 136 2.99 -4.09 -17.16
C SER A 136 1.95 -4.48 -16.11
N VAL A 137 1.48 -3.54 -15.27
CA VAL A 137 0.38 -3.77 -14.32
C VAL A 137 -0.92 -4.13 -15.06
N ILE A 138 -1.20 -3.47 -16.19
CA ILE A 138 -2.40 -3.73 -17.00
C ILE A 138 -2.28 -5.05 -17.78
N SER A 139 -1.08 -5.40 -18.25
CA SER A 139 -0.85 -6.60 -19.07
C SER A 139 -0.83 -7.91 -18.28
N GLN A 140 -0.67 -7.89 -16.98
CA GLN A 140 -0.65 -9.10 -16.13
C GLN A 140 -2.03 -9.71 -15.83
N GLY A 141 -3.05 -9.38 -16.59
CA GLY A 141 -4.19 -10.29 -16.73
C GLY A 141 -5.46 -9.93 -15.98
N HIS A 142 -5.52 -8.87 -15.19
CA HIS A 142 -6.79 -8.47 -14.59
C HIS A 142 -7.59 -7.47 -15.46
N TYR A 143 -6.96 -6.87 -16.46
CA TYR A 143 -7.62 -5.96 -17.41
C TYR A 143 -7.00 -6.02 -18.81
N GLN A 144 -7.05 -7.17 -19.44
CA GLN A 144 -6.94 -7.16 -20.91
C GLN A 144 -8.25 -6.59 -21.44
N LYS A 145 -8.24 -5.31 -21.85
CA LYS A 145 -9.28 -4.82 -22.75
C LYS A 145 -9.31 -5.80 -23.94
N PRO A 146 -10.43 -6.46 -24.24
CA PRO A 146 -10.51 -7.30 -25.42
C PRO A 146 -10.10 -6.42 -26.60
N ASN A 147 -9.06 -6.85 -27.33
CA ASN A 147 -8.61 -6.14 -28.52
C ASN A 147 -9.83 -6.04 -29.46
N PRO A 148 -10.32 -4.84 -29.80
CA PRO A 148 -11.48 -4.68 -30.65
C PRO A 148 -11.35 -5.39 -31.99
N LEU A 149 -10.11 -5.65 -32.44
CA LEU A 149 -9.81 -6.42 -33.65
C LEU A 149 -10.03 -7.93 -33.51
N ASN A 150 -10.17 -8.47 -32.28
CA ASN A 150 -10.43 -9.90 -32.05
C ASN A 150 -11.91 -10.25 -31.94
N ILE A 151 -12.81 -9.26 -32.01
CA ILE A 151 -14.27 -9.51 -31.93
C ILE A 151 -14.82 -10.03 -33.28
N GLU A 152 -14.16 -9.73 -34.39
CA GLU A 152 -14.64 -10.14 -35.72
C GLU A 152 -14.46 -11.62 -36.02
N ASN A 153 -13.56 -12.34 -35.37
CA ASN A 153 -13.26 -13.73 -35.68
C ASN A 153 -14.06 -14.77 -34.88
N LYS A 154 -14.98 -14.36 -33.99
CA LYS A 154 -15.82 -15.30 -33.22
C LYS A 154 -17.26 -15.46 -33.72
N LYS A 155 -17.62 -14.84 -34.86
CA LYS A 155 -18.99 -14.93 -35.40
C LYS A 155 -19.15 -15.91 -36.58
N LEU A 156 -18.14 -16.70 -36.86
CA LEU A 156 -18.23 -17.71 -37.91
C LEU A 156 -17.63 -19.05 -37.44
N LYS A 157 -18.37 -19.77 -36.60
CA LYS A 157 -18.41 -21.26 -36.61
C LYS A 157 -19.64 -21.74 -35.89
#